data_ec630e57e8eb533e5da64c19c285905a
#
_entry.id   ec630e57e8eb533e5da64c19c285905a
#
_cell.length_a   1.000
_cell.length_b   1.000
_cell.length_c   1.000
_cell.angle_alpha   90.00
_cell.angle_beta   90.00
_cell.angle_gamma   90.00
#
_symmetry.space_group_name_H-M   'P 1'
#
loop_
_entity.id
_entity.type
_entity.pdbx_description
1 polymer ?
#
loop_
_entity_poly.entity_id
_entity_poly.type
_entity_poly.pdbx_seq_one_letter_code
_entity_poly.pdbx_strand_id
1 'polypeptide(L)'
;MLACNEFLFKTITIMSIIRFIKNWTLPVAIATGSALYLLFAFVPALDAAGLFFKPVMASLLPIFMFFTLFVVFCKVDFKKLRPVRWHLWLSLFQIMTVLVLTWLVIGFKLTGDSLVLVEAMLVCVIGPCASAAPVVTQKLGGNLEQMTTYTFLSNFITALFVPVCFPLIDKAADVSFITAFTLILYKVATVLVAPMALAWAVKHLTPRFHHWIVGIKDLSYYSWAASLLIVSGTTICNIVHANTSVWLLCVIALMGLLLCIMQFGAGRFIGHYFGATVNAGQGLGQKNTAFAIWIASAYLNPLSTVGPGCYILWQNIINSVEIWQSRKQGNEYAS
;
A
#
# COMPACT_ATOMS: atom_id res chain seq x y z
N MET A 1 -48.09 7.90 16.48
CA MET A 1 -47.79 7.08 15.28
C MET A 1 -46.76 7.73 14.37
N LEU A 2 -46.87 9.02 13.99
CA LEU A 2 -45.91 9.72 13.12
C LEU A 2 -44.47 9.76 13.66
N ALA A 3 -44.26 10.10 14.93
CA ALA A 3 -42.96 10.15 15.58
C ALA A 3 -42.25 8.77 15.64
N CYS A 4 -43.00 7.68 15.80
CA CYS A 4 -42.47 6.34 15.81
C CYS A 4 -42.02 5.88 14.41
N ASN A 5 -42.74 6.25 13.36
CA ASN A 5 -42.36 5.99 11.96
C ASN A 5 -41.13 6.81 11.55
N GLU A 6 -41.01 8.05 12.00
CA GLU A 6 -39.85 8.90 11.70
C GLU A 6 -38.57 8.39 12.37
N PHE A 7 -38.67 7.91 13.61
CA PHE A 7 -37.59 7.28 14.36
C PHE A 7 -37.18 5.96 13.71
N LEU A 8 -38.12 5.11 13.32
CA LEU A 8 -37.87 3.85 12.64
C LEU A 8 -37.16 4.06 11.28
N PHE A 9 -37.65 5.05 10.51
CA PHE A 9 -37.05 5.41 9.22
C PHE A 9 -35.61 5.94 9.37
N LYS A 10 -35.34 6.82 10.33
CA LYS A 10 -33.99 7.28 10.66
C LYS A 10 -33.08 6.13 11.08
N THR A 11 -33.57 5.22 11.91
CA THR A 11 -32.78 4.04 12.36
C THR A 11 -32.43 3.12 11.20
N ILE A 12 -33.39 2.82 10.31
CA ILE A 12 -33.16 1.98 9.12
C ILE A 12 -32.16 2.65 8.17
N THR A 13 -32.28 3.97 7.97
CA THR A 13 -31.35 4.73 7.12
C THR A 13 -29.92 4.73 7.70
N ILE A 14 -29.76 4.96 9.00
CA ILE A 14 -28.45 4.91 9.68
C ILE A 14 -27.84 3.50 9.57
N MET A 15 -28.61 2.45 9.82
CA MET A 15 -28.15 1.07 9.68
C MET A 15 -27.71 0.74 8.23
N SER A 16 -28.43 1.27 7.24
CA SER A 16 -28.10 1.10 5.82
C SER A 16 -26.77 1.80 5.47
N ILE A 17 -26.58 3.04 5.96
CA ILE A 17 -25.34 3.81 5.76
C ILE A 17 -24.16 3.13 6.44
N ILE A 18 -24.30 2.67 7.68
CA ILE A 18 -23.24 1.94 8.39
C ILE A 18 -22.86 0.66 7.64
N ARG A 19 -23.86 -0.09 7.14
CA ARG A 19 -23.64 -1.28 6.34
C ARG A 19 -22.92 -0.95 5.03
N PHE A 20 -23.29 0.13 4.36
CA PHE A 20 -22.61 0.60 3.16
C PHE A 20 -21.15 0.94 3.44
N ILE A 21 -20.86 1.74 4.49
CA ILE A 21 -19.50 2.12 4.88
C ILE A 21 -18.66 0.87 5.22
N LYS A 22 -19.23 -0.09 5.97
CA LYS A 22 -18.54 -1.36 6.28
C LYS A 22 -18.23 -2.19 5.04
N ASN A 23 -19.14 -2.22 4.08
CA ASN A 23 -18.97 -2.99 2.86
C ASN A 23 -17.97 -2.34 1.89
N TRP A 24 -17.90 -1.01 1.87
CA TRP A 24 -17.09 -0.23 0.96
C TRP A 24 -16.08 0.65 1.69
N THR A 25 -15.51 0.15 2.80
CA THR A 25 -14.59 0.91 3.66
C THR A 25 -13.44 1.55 2.88
N LEU A 26 -12.79 0.81 1.97
CA LEU A 26 -11.63 1.34 1.23
C LEU A 26 -12.04 2.40 0.20
N PRO A 27 -13.03 2.18 -0.68
CA PRO A 27 -13.52 3.24 -1.58
C PRO A 27 -14.00 4.48 -0.83
N VAL A 28 -14.70 4.31 0.32
CA VAL A 28 -15.15 5.42 1.15
C VAL A 28 -13.95 6.18 1.73
N ALA A 29 -12.93 5.48 2.24
CA ALA A 29 -11.72 6.13 2.75
C ALA A 29 -10.99 6.92 1.66
N ILE A 30 -10.84 6.35 0.45
CA ILE A 30 -10.23 7.03 -0.71
C ILE A 30 -11.04 8.27 -1.08
N ALA A 31 -12.34 8.12 -1.29
CA ALA A 31 -13.21 9.22 -1.69
C ALA A 31 -13.22 10.35 -0.66
N THR A 32 -13.33 9.99 0.64
CA THR A 32 -13.32 10.97 1.74
C THR A 32 -11.98 11.70 1.84
N GLY A 33 -10.84 10.98 1.79
CA GLY A 33 -9.52 11.60 1.85
C GLY A 33 -9.25 12.52 0.68
N SER A 34 -9.64 12.11 -0.53
CA SER A 34 -9.53 12.92 -1.74
C SER A 34 -10.44 14.17 -1.67
N ALA A 35 -11.70 14.00 -1.27
CA ALA A 35 -12.67 15.10 -1.14
C ALA A 35 -12.25 16.11 -0.07
N LEU A 36 -11.77 15.65 1.09
CA LEU A 36 -11.26 16.53 2.14
C LEU A 36 -10.07 17.35 1.65
N TYR A 37 -9.12 16.72 0.96
CA TYR A 37 -8.01 17.47 0.39
C TYR A 37 -8.49 18.56 -0.59
N LEU A 38 -9.37 18.22 -1.55
CA LEU A 38 -9.90 19.18 -2.53
C LEU A 38 -10.67 20.31 -1.83
N LEU A 39 -11.46 20.00 -0.80
CA LEU A 39 -12.18 20.98 -0.02
C LEU A 39 -11.24 22.01 0.63
N PHE A 40 -10.19 21.53 1.32
CA PHE A 40 -9.20 22.41 1.96
C PHE A 40 -8.28 23.13 0.96
N ALA A 41 -8.10 22.59 -0.25
CA ALA A 41 -7.24 23.18 -1.27
C ALA A 41 -7.93 24.26 -2.11
N PHE A 42 -9.27 24.18 -2.28
CA PHE A 42 -10.01 25.06 -3.20
C PHE A 42 -11.06 25.94 -2.52
N VAL A 43 -11.28 25.83 -1.21
CA VAL A 43 -12.20 26.67 -0.45
C VAL A 43 -11.41 27.64 0.44
N PRO A 44 -11.24 28.94 0.04
CA PRO A 44 -10.40 29.89 0.76
C PRO A 44 -10.77 30.09 2.24
N ALA A 45 -12.04 29.93 2.59
CA ALA A 45 -12.51 30.02 3.98
C ALA A 45 -11.92 28.95 4.90
N LEU A 46 -11.33 27.88 4.32
CA LEU A 46 -10.74 26.73 5.05
C LEU A 46 -9.20 26.75 5.07
N ASP A 47 -8.54 27.75 4.47
CA ASP A 47 -7.08 27.81 4.38
C ASP A 47 -6.39 27.70 5.75
N ALA A 48 -6.87 28.44 6.74
CA ALA A 48 -6.32 28.38 8.10
C ALA A 48 -6.46 26.99 8.74
N ALA A 49 -7.58 26.33 8.52
CA ALA A 49 -7.80 24.96 8.97
C ALA A 49 -6.92 23.96 8.20
N GLY A 50 -6.76 24.15 6.88
CA GLY A 50 -5.88 23.35 6.04
C GLY A 50 -4.42 23.41 6.50
N LEU A 51 -3.90 24.59 6.81
CA LEU A 51 -2.56 24.79 7.36
C LEU A 51 -2.36 24.07 8.70
N PHE A 52 -3.37 24.04 9.56
CA PHE A 52 -3.32 23.32 10.83
C PHE A 52 -3.39 21.81 10.64
N PHE A 53 -4.32 21.31 9.80
CA PHE A 53 -4.53 19.87 9.65
C PHE A 53 -3.44 19.16 8.84
N LYS A 54 -2.80 19.81 7.88
CA LYS A 54 -1.77 19.21 7.02
C LYS A 54 -0.62 18.57 7.83
N PRO A 55 0.07 19.25 8.76
CA PRO A 55 1.10 18.63 9.57
C PRO A 55 0.57 17.56 10.53
N VAL A 56 -0.65 17.74 11.06
CA VAL A 56 -1.29 16.74 11.93
C VAL A 56 -1.51 15.44 11.17
N MET A 57 -2.09 15.49 9.97
CA MET A 57 -2.31 14.30 9.13
C MET A 57 -1.00 13.62 8.73
N ALA A 58 0.01 14.41 8.37
CA ALA A 58 1.35 13.88 8.05
C ALA A 58 1.97 13.12 9.24
N SER A 59 1.77 13.60 10.46
CA SER A 59 2.25 12.95 11.70
C SER A 59 1.43 11.70 12.07
N LEU A 60 0.13 11.68 11.80
CA LEU A 60 -0.76 10.55 12.10
C LEU A 60 -0.53 9.36 11.17
N LEU A 61 -0.12 9.59 9.93
CA LEU A 61 0.07 8.51 8.95
C LEU A 61 1.05 7.43 9.42
N PRO A 62 2.29 7.74 9.87
CA PRO A 62 3.20 6.72 10.40
C PRO A 62 2.64 5.99 11.62
N ILE A 63 1.88 6.68 12.47
CA ILE A 63 1.26 6.09 13.67
C ILE A 63 0.23 5.03 13.27
N PHE A 64 -0.67 5.33 12.34
CA PHE A 64 -1.66 4.36 11.84
C PHE A 64 -0.99 3.19 11.13
N MET A 65 0.06 3.43 10.34
CA MET A 65 0.83 2.37 9.68
C MET A 65 1.52 1.46 10.71
N PHE A 66 2.18 2.04 11.72
CA PHE A 66 2.81 1.30 12.81
C PHE A 66 1.77 0.45 13.57
N PHE A 67 0.65 1.05 13.94
CA PHE A 67 -0.40 0.38 14.68
C PHE A 67 -1.05 -0.75 13.87
N THR A 68 -1.26 -0.55 12.58
CA THR A 68 -1.75 -1.60 11.67
C THR A 68 -0.85 -2.82 11.71
N LEU A 69 0.46 -2.63 11.55
CA LEU A 69 1.46 -3.70 11.59
C LEU A 69 1.57 -4.35 12.97
N PHE A 70 1.55 -3.55 14.04
CA PHE A 70 1.56 -4.06 15.40
C PHE A 70 0.40 -5.03 15.65
N VAL A 71 -0.82 -4.66 15.27
CA VAL A 71 -2.00 -5.52 15.41
C VAL A 71 -1.90 -6.78 14.54
N VAL A 72 -1.36 -6.67 13.32
CA VAL A 72 -1.10 -7.84 12.45
C VAL A 72 -0.11 -8.79 13.12
N PHE A 73 1.01 -8.28 13.61
CA PHE A 73 2.04 -9.11 14.23
C PHE A 73 1.60 -9.73 15.57
N CYS A 74 0.64 -9.12 16.28
CA CYS A 74 0.00 -9.78 17.42
C CYS A 74 -0.75 -11.07 17.01
N LYS A 75 -1.24 -11.15 15.77
CA LYS A 75 -1.97 -12.32 15.24
C LYS A 75 -1.08 -13.37 14.59
N VAL A 76 0.18 -13.02 14.27
CA VAL A 76 1.14 -13.89 13.58
C VAL A 76 1.75 -14.91 14.53
N ASP A 77 1.85 -16.16 14.07
CA ASP A 77 2.67 -17.19 14.72
C ASP A 77 4.11 -17.12 14.17
N PHE A 78 5.01 -16.51 14.93
CA PHE A 78 6.42 -16.32 14.52
C PHE A 78 7.16 -17.63 14.22
N LYS A 79 6.74 -18.78 14.80
CA LYS A 79 7.34 -20.08 14.52
C LYS A 79 7.01 -20.60 13.12
N LYS A 80 5.97 -20.07 12.49
CA LYS A 80 5.54 -20.44 11.13
C LYS A 80 6.09 -19.50 10.05
N LEU A 81 6.86 -18.46 10.41
CA LEU A 81 7.51 -17.58 9.45
C LEU A 81 8.63 -18.33 8.76
N ARG A 82 8.38 -18.77 7.54
CA ARG A 82 9.37 -19.47 6.70
C ARG A 82 9.12 -19.18 5.22
N PRO A 83 10.19 -19.06 4.41
CA PRO A 83 10.08 -18.98 2.96
C PRO A 83 9.42 -20.23 2.38
N VAL A 84 8.59 -20.05 1.35
CA VAL A 84 7.94 -21.10 0.58
C VAL A 84 8.19 -20.90 -0.91
N ARG A 85 7.93 -21.93 -1.75
CA ARG A 85 8.30 -21.92 -3.17
C ARG A 85 7.75 -20.73 -3.97
N TRP A 86 6.51 -20.32 -3.72
CA TRP A 86 5.93 -19.21 -4.46
C TRP A 86 6.62 -17.87 -4.17
N HIS A 87 7.24 -17.69 -2.98
CA HIS A 87 8.05 -16.51 -2.67
C HIS A 87 9.19 -16.32 -3.68
N LEU A 88 9.90 -17.41 -3.99
CA LEU A 88 11.01 -17.38 -4.95
C LEU A 88 10.52 -16.94 -6.33
N TRP A 89 9.45 -17.53 -6.83
CA TRP A 89 8.94 -17.21 -8.17
C TRP A 89 8.42 -15.78 -8.28
N LEU A 90 7.75 -15.27 -7.25
CA LEU A 90 7.34 -13.86 -7.20
C LEU A 90 8.57 -12.93 -7.19
N SER A 91 9.56 -13.27 -6.38
CA SER A 91 10.80 -12.50 -6.29
C SER A 91 11.52 -12.46 -7.64
N LEU A 92 11.63 -13.60 -8.31
CA LEU A 92 12.23 -13.68 -9.65
C LEU A 92 11.44 -12.84 -10.67
N PHE A 93 10.11 -12.93 -10.66
CA PHE A 93 9.28 -12.11 -11.55
C PHE A 93 9.49 -10.62 -11.30
N GLN A 94 9.49 -10.18 -10.04
CA GLN A 94 9.72 -8.78 -9.66
C GLN A 94 11.11 -8.32 -10.13
N ILE A 95 12.16 -9.10 -9.83
CA ILE A 95 13.55 -8.79 -10.22
C ILE A 95 13.67 -8.70 -11.75
N MET A 96 13.16 -9.67 -12.48
CA MET A 96 13.21 -9.65 -13.96
C MET A 96 12.50 -8.43 -14.53
N THR A 97 11.33 -8.08 -14.01
CA THR A 97 10.60 -6.89 -14.47
C THR A 97 11.37 -5.61 -14.18
N VAL A 98 11.99 -5.49 -13.00
CA VAL A 98 12.86 -4.35 -12.63
C VAL A 98 14.04 -4.25 -13.59
N LEU A 99 14.73 -5.37 -13.87
CA LEU A 99 15.88 -5.38 -14.77
C LEU A 99 15.49 -5.02 -16.21
N VAL A 100 14.33 -5.50 -16.70
CA VAL A 100 13.81 -5.12 -18.01
C VAL A 100 13.52 -3.64 -18.09
N LEU A 101 12.84 -3.05 -17.10
CA LEU A 101 12.55 -1.61 -17.09
C LEU A 101 13.82 -0.77 -17.01
N THR A 102 14.80 -1.19 -16.18
CA THR A 102 16.11 -0.54 -16.10
C THR A 102 16.86 -0.61 -17.43
N TRP A 103 16.85 -1.79 -18.08
CA TRP A 103 17.45 -1.97 -19.39
C TRP A 103 16.79 -1.12 -20.48
N LEU A 104 15.45 -0.96 -20.45
CA LEU A 104 14.75 -0.09 -21.39
C LEU A 104 15.26 1.36 -21.30
N VAL A 105 15.46 1.90 -20.09
CA VAL A 105 15.99 3.26 -19.92
C VAL A 105 17.40 3.37 -20.52
N ILE A 106 18.28 2.44 -20.19
CA ILE A 106 19.68 2.49 -20.62
C ILE A 106 19.83 2.20 -22.12
N GLY A 107 19.16 1.13 -22.59
CA GLY A 107 19.30 0.62 -23.96
C GLY A 107 18.72 1.59 -25.00
N PHE A 108 17.58 2.23 -24.69
CA PHE A 108 16.96 3.23 -25.56
C PHE A 108 17.37 4.67 -25.25
N LYS A 109 18.23 4.88 -24.25
CA LYS A 109 18.70 6.20 -23.80
C LYS A 109 17.53 7.19 -23.61
N LEU A 110 16.51 6.73 -22.88
CA LEU A 110 15.27 7.50 -22.68
C LEU A 110 15.57 8.82 -21.97
N THR A 111 14.86 9.88 -22.38
CA THR A 111 14.97 11.23 -21.81
C THR A 111 13.59 11.90 -21.75
N GLY A 112 13.44 12.99 -20.98
CA GLY A 112 12.19 13.74 -20.90
C GLY A 112 11.02 12.89 -20.39
N ASP A 113 9.85 13.07 -21.00
CA ASP A 113 8.61 12.42 -20.57
C ASP A 113 8.66 10.88 -20.64
N SER A 114 9.38 10.32 -21.62
CA SER A 114 9.55 8.87 -21.74
C SER A 114 10.39 8.29 -20.60
N LEU A 115 11.41 9.00 -20.15
CA LEU A 115 12.19 8.61 -18.96
C LEU A 115 11.31 8.65 -17.72
N VAL A 116 10.60 9.76 -17.47
CA VAL A 116 9.69 9.92 -16.33
C VAL A 116 8.64 8.81 -16.29
N LEU A 117 8.07 8.43 -17.45
CA LEU A 117 7.10 7.36 -17.54
C LEU A 117 7.69 6.01 -17.10
N VAL A 118 8.87 5.65 -17.62
CA VAL A 118 9.51 4.37 -17.27
C VAL A 118 10.01 4.36 -15.84
N GLU A 119 10.51 5.47 -15.31
CA GLU A 119 10.84 5.63 -13.89
C GLU A 119 9.60 5.42 -13.00
N ALA A 120 8.47 6.05 -13.34
CA ALA A 120 7.20 5.87 -12.63
C ALA A 120 6.75 4.40 -12.61
N MET A 121 6.89 3.69 -13.74
CA MET A 121 6.62 2.26 -13.84
C MET A 121 7.59 1.44 -13.00
N LEU A 122 8.90 1.72 -13.08
CA LEU A 122 9.94 1.04 -12.33
C LEU A 122 9.69 1.14 -10.81
N VAL A 123 9.36 2.34 -10.33
CA VAL A 123 9.08 2.56 -8.91
C VAL A 123 7.85 1.78 -8.43
N CYS A 124 6.82 1.66 -9.27
CA CYS A 124 5.65 0.82 -8.95
C CYS A 124 5.99 -0.68 -8.88
N VAL A 125 7.00 -1.14 -9.61
CA VAL A 125 7.43 -2.56 -9.60
C VAL A 125 8.44 -2.85 -8.51
N ILE A 126 9.49 -2.01 -8.38
CA ILE A 126 10.58 -2.19 -7.42
C ILE A 126 10.12 -1.95 -5.98
N GLY A 127 9.05 -1.18 -5.78
CA GLY A 127 8.43 -0.97 -4.49
C GLY A 127 8.16 -2.31 -3.79
N PRO A 128 8.45 -2.41 -2.48
CA PRO A 128 8.25 -3.66 -1.76
C PRO A 128 6.77 -3.97 -1.59
N CYS A 129 6.46 -5.20 -1.21
CA CYS A 129 5.12 -5.57 -0.79
C CYS A 129 4.62 -4.65 0.33
N ALA A 130 3.36 -4.23 0.25
CA ALA A 130 2.76 -3.32 1.23
C ALA A 130 2.70 -3.94 2.62
N SER A 131 2.92 -3.12 3.64
CA SER A 131 2.72 -3.52 5.04
C SER A 131 1.27 -3.91 5.36
N ALA A 132 0.31 -3.41 4.59
CA ALA A 132 -1.11 -3.78 4.69
C ALA A 132 -1.47 -5.08 3.97
N ALA A 133 -0.60 -5.63 3.13
CA ALA A 133 -0.90 -6.85 2.36
C ALA A 133 -1.26 -8.07 3.24
N PRO A 134 -0.63 -8.32 4.40
CA PRO A 134 -1.06 -9.37 5.31
C PRO A 134 -2.51 -9.20 5.81
N VAL A 135 -2.95 -7.95 6.03
CA VAL A 135 -4.34 -7.65 6.46
C VAL A 135 -5.34 -8.05 5.39
N VAL A 136 -5.09 -7.63 4.14
CA VAL A 136 -5.99 -7.94 3.01
C VAL A 136 -5.96 -9.42 2.70
N THR A 137 -4.77 -10.04 2.70
CA THR A 137 -4.61 -11.48 2.51
C THR A 137 -5.42 -12.27 3.52
N GLN A 138 -5.38 -11.90 4.80
CA GLN A 138 -6.16 -12.54 5.85
C GLN A 138 -7.67 -12.39 5.59
N LYS A 139 -8.12 -11.19 5.21
CA LYS A 139 -9.52 -10.93 4.86
C LYS A 139 -10.00 -11.75 3.66
N LEU A 140 -9.12 -12.08 2.75
CA LEU A 140 -9.42 -12.91 1.57
C LEU A 140 -9.27 -14.41 1.86
N GLY A 141 -8.98 -14.81 3.11
CA GLY A 141 -8.81 -16.22 3.51
C GLY A 141 -7.45 -16.80 3.16
N GLY A 142 -6.46 -15.96 2.84
CA GLY A 142 -5.09 -16.37 2.60
C GLY A 142 -4.29 -16.62 3.89
N ASN A 143 -3.07 -17.11 3.73
CA ASN A 143 -2.17 -17.44 4.84
C ASN A 143 -1.39 -16.22 5.32
N LEU A 144 -1.65 -15.78 6.55
CA LEU A 144 -1.08 -14.59 7.16
C LEU A 144 0.45 -14.70 7.34
N GLU A 145 0.93 -15.86 7.82
CA GLU A 145 2.34 -16.08 8.11
C GLU A 145 3.20 -16.09 6.84
N GLN A 146 2.73 -16.78 5.79
CA GLN A 146 3.41 -16.78 4.50
C GLN A 146 3.45 -15.37 3.91
N MET A 147 2.34 -14.63 3.99
CA MET A 147 2.29 -13.25 3.47
C MET A 147 3.22 -12.33 4.24
N THR A 148 3.26 -12.45 5.57
CA THR A 148 4.19 -11.71 6.42
C THR A 148 5.65 -12.02 6.05
N THR A 149 5.98 -13.31 5.85
CA THR A 149 7.33 -13.72 5.39
C THR A 149 7.68 -13.08 4.05
N TYR A 150 6.75 -13.09 3.10
CA TYR A 150 6.99 -12.46 1.80
C TYR A 150 7.18 -10.94 1.91
N THR A 151 6.45 -10.28 2.81
CA THR A 151 6.62 -8.84 3.05
C THR A 151 8.06 -8.52 3.46
N PHE A 152 8.67 -9.27 4.38
CA PHE A 152 10.09 -9.11 4.74
C PHE A 152 11.02 -9.36 3.56
N LEU A 153 10.81 -10.46 2.83
CA LEU A 153 11.64 -10.83 1.68
C LEU A 153 11.58 -9.76 0.58
N SER A 154 10.40 -9.27 0.25
CA SER A 154 10.21 -8.23 -0.77
C SER A 154 10.89 -6.91 -0.37
N ASN A 155 10.84 -6.51 0.90
CA ASN A 155 11.56 -5.35 1.39
C ASN A 155 13.08 -5.50 1.28
N PHE A 156 13.60 -6.69 1.58
CA PHE A 156 15.03 -7.00 1.42
C PHE A 156 15.46 -6.94 -0.06
N ILE A 157 14.66 -7.50 -0.98
CA ILE A 157 14.92 -7.41 -2.41
C ILE A 157 14.95 -5.96 -2.87
N THR A 158 13.99 -5.15 -2.47
CA THR A 158 13.96 -3.72 -2.78
C THR A 158 15.22 -3.01 -2.27
N ALA A 159 15.65 -3.32 -1.04
CA ALA A 159 16.86 -2.73 -0.45
C ALA A 159 18.13 -3.08 -1.24
N LEU A 160 18.20 -4.25 -1.86
CA LEU A 160 19.31 -4.67 -2.73
C LEU A 160 19.26 -4.00 -4.11
N PHE A 161 18.09 -3.96 -4.73
CA PHE A 161 17.99 -3.58 -6.15
C PHE A 161 17.87 -2.05 -6.37
N VAL A 162 17.30 -1.29 -5.44
CA VAL A 162 17.22 0.18 -5.56
C VAL A 162 18.61 0.80 -5.70
N PRO A 163 19.60 0.51 -4.81
CA PRO A 163 20.93 1.11 -4.93
C PRO A 163 21.74 0.64 -6.15
N VAL A 164 21.33 -0.46 -6.79
CA VAL A 164 21.94 -0.96 -8.03
C VAL A 164 21.31 -0.29 -9.26
N CYS A 165 19.98 -0.26 -9.32
CA CYS A 165 19.27 0.15 -10.53
C CYS A 165 19.19 1.67 -10.69
N PHE A 166 18.99 2.42 -9.61
CA PHE A 166 18.74 3.86 -9.69
C PHE A 166 19.94 4.68 -10.18
N PRO A 167 21.19 4.44 -9.71
CA PRO A 167 22.36 5.14 -10.26
C PRO A 167 22.65 4.81 -11.74
N LEU A 168 22.15 3.68 -12.26
CA LEU A 168 22.24 3.34 -13.68
C LEU A 168 21.26 4.17 -14.54
N ILE A 169 20.16 4.62 -13.94
CA ILE A 169 19.10 5.39 -14.62
C ILE A 169 19.39 6.89 -14.55
N ASP A 170 19.63 7.39 -13.35
CA ASP A 170 19.97 8.79 -13.10
C ASP A 170 21.38 8.90 -12.52
N LYS A 171 22.32 9.40 -13.34
CA LYS A 171 23.71 9.63 -12.93
C LYS A 171 23.87 10.74 -11.90
N ALA A 172 22.87 11.63 -11.76
CA ALA A 172 22.83 12.65 -10.71
C ALA A 172 22.50 12.03 -9.32
N ALA A 173 21.96 10.83 -9.29
CA ALA A 173 21.78 10.05 -8.08
C ALA A 173 23.12 9.44 -7.60
N ASP A 174 24.13 10.29 -7.37
CA ASP A 174 25.45 9.87 -6.86
C ASP A 174 25.36 9.43 -5.40
N VAL A 175 24.61 8.37 -5.16
CA VAL A 175 24.43 7.77 -3.84
C VAL A 175 25.24 6.50 -3.77
N SER A 176 26.22 6.47 -2.86
CA SER A 176 26.95 5.24 -2.56
C SER A 176 25.95 4.09 -2.27
N PHE A 177 26.20 2.92 -2.90
CA PHE A 177 25.41 1.71 -2.67
C PHE A 177 25.20 1.44 -1.17
N ILE A 178 26.27 1.53 -0.37
CA ILE A 178 26.24 1.27 1.08
C ILE A 178 25.31 2.26 1.79
N THR A 179 25.38 3.54 1.44
CA THR A 179 24.54 4.58 2.06
C THR A 179 23.06 4.37 1.75
N ALA A 180 22.72 4.14 0.47
CA ALA A 180 21.33 3.89 0.08
C ALA A 180 20.79 2.57 0.67
N PHE A 181 21.58 1.51 0.61
CA PHE A 181 21.23 0.20 1.18
C PHE A 181 20.99 0.29 2.70
N THR A 182 21.89 0.93 3.44
CA THR A 182 21.78 1.10 4.89
C THR A 182 20.56 1.94 5.26
N LEU A 183 20.30 3.04 4.54
CA LEU A 183 19.14 3.90 4.78
C LEU A 183 17.82 3.17 4.53
N ILE A 184 17.74 2.38 3.44
CA ILE A 184 16.57 1.56 3.14
C ILE A 184 16.37 0.49 4.21
N LEU A 185 17.44 -0.23 4.60
CA LEU A 185 17.35 -1.23 5.68
C LEU A 185 16.93 -0.61 7.01
N TYR A 186 17.44 0.57 7.36
CA TYR A 186 17.03 1.29 8.57
C TYR A 186 15.53 1.62 8.53
N LYS A 187 15.00 2.10 7.41
CA LYS A 187 13.55 2.34 7.25
C LYS A 187 12.74 1.05 7.32
N VAL A 188 13.21 -0.02 6.70
CA VAL A 188 12.56 -1.34 6.80
C VAL A 188 12.56 -1.83 8.26
N ALA A 189 13.67 -1.70 8.97
CA ALA A 189 13.77 -2.08 10.36
C ALA A 189 12.79 -1.29 11.25
N THR A 190 12.71 0.03 11.08
CA THR A 190 11.80 0.85 11.88
C THR A 190 10.33 0.58 11.56
N VAL A 191 9.99 0.36 10.30
CA VAL A 191 8.59 0.17 9.88
C VAL A 191 8.09 -1.25 10.14
N LEU A 192 8.95 -2.28 10.01
CA LEU A 192 8.54 -3.69 10.14
C LEU A 192 9.02 -4.32 11.46
N VAL A 193 10.30 -4.16 11.80
CA VAL A 193 10.90 -4.87 12.94
C VAL A 193 10.43 -4.26 14.27
N ALA A 194 10.30 -2.94 14.36
CA ALA A 194 9.87 -2.28 15.60
C ALA A 194 8.44 -2.69 16.03
N PRO A 195 7.39 -2.63 15.16
CA PRO A 195 6.07 -3.12 15.56
C PRO A 195 6.04 -4.63 15.81
N MET A 196 6.88 -5.42 15.13
CA MET A 196 7.02 -6.86 15.35
C MET A 196 7.63 -7.16 16.74
N ALA A 197 8.70 -6.46 17.10
CA ALA A 197 9.33 -6.59 18.41
C ALA A 197 8.38 -6.18 19.54
N LEU A 198 7.63 -5.10 19.34
CA LEU A 198 6.60 -4.68 20.29
C LEU A 198 5.49 -5.72 20.44
N ALA A 199 5.01 -6.30 19.33
CA ALA A 199 3.99 -7.35 19.35
C ALA A 199 4.48 -8.61 20.09
N TRP A 200 5.74 -8.99 19.84
CA TRP A 200 6.38 -10.09 20.55
C TRP A 200 6.48 -9.79 22.08
N ALA A 201 6.92 -8.60 22.44
CA ALA A 201 7.03 -8.18 23.84
C ALA A 201 5.64 -8.19 24.53
N VAL A 202 4.62 -7.61 23.89
CA VAL A 202 3.24 -7.58 24.41
C VAL A 202 2.69 -8.99 24.58
N LYS A 203 2.95 -9.90 23.65
CA LYS A 203 2.53 -11.31 23.74
C LYS A 203 3.11 -12.03 24.97
N HIS A 204 4.37 -11.73 25.34
CA HIS A 204 5.07 -12.43 26.41
C HIS A 204 4.98 -11.71 27.77
N LEU A 205 5.01 -10.37 27.76
CA LEU A 205 5.01 -9.57 28.99
C LEU A 205 3.61 -9.22 29.48
N THR A 206 2.64 -9.04 28.57
CA THR A 206 1.27 -8.62 28.90
C THR A 206 0.21 -9.49 28.17
N PRO A 207 0.09 -10.79 28.47
CA PRO A 207 -0.79 -11.70 27.74
C PRO A 207 -2.27 -11.27 27.74
N ARG A 208 -2.74 -10.63 28.82
CA ARG A 208 -4.13 -10.13 28.91
C ARG A 208 -4.41 -9.04 27.85
N PHE A 209 -3.49 -8.10 27.71
CA PHE A 209 -3.57 -7.02 26.72
C PHE A 209 -3.45 -7.58 25.29
N HIS A 210 -2.56 -8.56 25.07
CA HIS A 210 -2.44 -9.26 23.80
C HIS A 210 -3.76 -9.93 23.40
N HIS A 211 -4.38 -10.69 24.30
CA HIS A 211 -5.68 -11.34 24.03
C HIS A 211 -6.79 -10.32 23.71
N TRP A 212 -6.81 -9.20 24.41
CA TRP A 212 -7.77 -8.13 24.15
C TRP A 212 -7.59 -7.55 22.72
N ILE A 213 -6.35 -7.22 22.31
CA ILE A 213 -6.06 -6.71 20.95
C ILE A 213 -6.47 -7.73 19.88
N VAL A 214 -6.07 -9.00 20.06
CA VAL A 214 -6.37 -10.06 19.08
C VAL A 214 -7.87 -10.31 18.97
N GLY A 215 -8.61 -10.15 20.06
CA GLY A 215 -10.06 -10.30 20.12
C GLY A 215 -10.84 -9.22 19.39
N ILE A 216 -10.24 -8.03 19.12
CA ILE A 216 -10.92 -6.98 18.35
C ILE A 216 -10.90 -7.35 16.86
N LYS A 217 -12.11 -7.69 16.35
CA LYS A 217 -12.29 -8.02 14.94
C LYS A 217 -11.93 -6.80 14.07
N ASP A 218 -11.19 -7.04 13.00
CA ASP A 218 -10.89 -6.06 11.96
C ASP A 218 -10.12 -4.78 12.39
N LEU A 219 -9.53 -4.77 13.59
CA LEU A 219 -8.81 -3.60 14.10
C LEU A 219 -7.71 -3.13 13.14
N SER A 220 -6.89 -4.05 12.62
CA SER A 220 -5.85 -3.74 11.63
C SER A 220 -6.41 -3.22 10.31
N TYR A 221 -7.57 -3.74 9.89
CA TYR A 221 -8.22 -3.31 8.65
C TYR A 221 -8.72 -1.86 8.74
N TYR A 222 -9.38 -1.48 9.85
CA TYR A 222 -9.84 -0.11 10.03
C TYR A 222 -8.69 0.88 10.26
N SER A 223 -7.63 0.46 10.95
CA SER A 223 -6.41 1.28 11.10
C SER A 223 -5.74 1.54 9.76
N TRP A 224 -5.70 0.52 8.89
CA TRP A 224 -5.22 0.69 7.53
C TRP A 224 -6.14 1.60 6.69
N ALA A 225 -7.46 1.47 6.80
CA ALA A 225 -8.40 2.36 6.12
C ALA A 225 -8.21 3.83 6.53
N ALA A 226 -7.90 4.11 7.81
CA ALA A 226 -7.55 5.44 8.28
C ALA A 226 -6.25 5.96 7.65
N SER A 227 -5.22 5.11 7.53
CA SER A 227 -4.00 5.44 6.78
C SER A 227 -4.31 5.76 5.31
N LEU A 228 -5.18 4.97 4.69
CA LEU A 228 -5.55 5.11 3.30
C LEU A 228 -6.28 6.44 3.03
N LEU A 229 -7.12 6.90 3.95
CA LEU A 229 -7.77 8.21 3.88
C LEU A 229 -6.71 9.33 3.77
N ILE A 230 -5.70 9.31 4.64
CA ILE A 230 -4.62 10.32 4.65
C ILE A 230 -3.79 10.24 3.36
N VAL A 231 -3.37 9.02 2.98
CA VAL A 231 -2.54 8.82 1.78
C VAL A 231 -3.27 9.23 0.52
N SER A 232 -4.58 8.99 0.43
CA SER A 232 -5.38 9.39 -0.73
C SER A 232 -5.42 10.92 -0.89
N GLY A 233 -5.59 11.66 0.20
CA GLY A 233 -5.50 13.12 0.18
C GLY A 233 -4.13 13.61 -0.26
N THR A 234 -3.05 13.01 0.25
CA THR A 234 -1.67 13.33 -0.16
C THR A 234 -1.43 13.01 -1.64
N THR A 235 -1.98 11.91 -2.15
CA THR A 235 -1.87 11.54 -3.56
C THR A 235 -2.53 12.57 -4.46
N ILE A 236 -3.75 13.00 -4.14
CA ILE A 236 -4.43 14.06 -4.91
C ILE A 236 -3.65 15.37 -4.82
N CYS A 237 -3.08 15.71 -3.66
CA CYS A 237 -2.19 16.86 -3.51
C CYS A 237 -1.02 16.81 -4.52
N ASN A 238 -0.33 15.68 -4.59
CA ASN A 238 0.82 15.51 -5.49
C ASN A 238 0.40 15.61 -6.96
N ILE A 239 -0.75 15.06 -7.34
CA ILE A 239 -1.28 15.14 -8.71
C ILE A 239 -1.65 16.59 -9.09
N VAL A 240 -2.36 17.30 -8.21
CA VAL A 240 -2.81 18.68 -8.47
C VAL A 240 -1.63 19.65 -8.58
N HIS A 241 -0.56 19.43 -7.80
CA HIS A 241 0.64 20.27 -7.82
C HIS A 241 1.74 19.76 -8.76
N ALA A 242 1.48 18.73 -9.55
CA ALA A 242 2.44 18.23 -10.53
C ALA A 242 2.60 19.24 -11.67
N ASN A 243 3.79 19.82 -11.79
CA ASN A 243 4.13 20.77 -12.88
C ASN A 243 4.39 20.02 -14.19
N THR A 244 3.34 19.45 -14.78
CA THR A 244 3.44 18.68 -16.03
C THR A 244 2.13 18.73 -16.82
N SER A 245 2.16 18.23 -18.06
CA SER A 245 0.96 18.19 -18.89
C SER A 245 -0.07 17.20 -18.35
N VAL A 246 -1.35 17.54 -18.48
CA VAL A 246 -2.45 16.64 -18.12
C VAL A 246 -2.36 15.32 -18.89
N TRP A 247 -1.87 15.36 -20.13
CA TRP A 247 -1.67 14.18 -20.96
C TRP A 247 -0.68 13.22 -20.30
N LEU A 248 0.49 13.68 -19.86
CA LEU A 248 1.48 12.82 -19.20
C LEU A 248 0.92 12.21 -17.91
N LEU A 249 0.18 13.00 -17.11
CA LEU A 249 -0.52 12.49 -15.91
C LEU A 249 -1.50 11.37 -16.25
N CYS A 250 -2.30 11.52 -17.29
CA CYS A 250 -3.23 10.49 -17.75
C CYS A 250 -2.49 9.23 -18.21
N VAL A 251 -1.38 9.38 -18.95
CA VAL A 251 -0.56 8.24 -19.39
C VAL A 251 0.05 7.52 -18.19
N ILE A 252 0.63 8.24 -17.21
CA ILE A 252 1.18 7.63 -15.99
C ILE A 252 0.08 6.90 -15.21
N ALA A 253 -1.11 7.49 -15.07
CA ALA A 253 -2.23 6.86 -14.37
C ALA A 253 -2.70 5.57 -15.06
N LEU A 254 -2.81 5.59 -16.40
CA LEU A 254 -3.17 4.41 -17.21
C LEU A 254 -2.12 3.31 -17.11
N MET A 255 -0.84 3.67 -17.24
CA MET A 255 0.27 2.71 -17.09
C MET A 255 0.31 2.13 -15.68
N GLY A 256 0.03 2.94 -14.65
CA GLY A 256 -0.13 2.47 -13.28
C GLY A 256 -1.25 1.43 -13.13
N LEU A 257 -2.39 1.63 -13.81
CA LEU A 257 -3.49 0.66 -13.86
C LEU A 257 -3.06 -0.65 -14.54
N LEU A 258 -2.45 -0.55 -15.71
CA LEU A 258 -1.99 -1.73 -16.47
C LEU A 258 -0.96 -2.54 -15.67
N LEU A 259 0.00 -1.86 -15.05
CA LEU A 259 0.97 -2.52 -14.16
C LEU A 259 0.30 -3.16 -12.94
N CYS A 260 -0.69 -2.50 -12.36
CA CYS A 260 -1.43 -3.04 -11.22
C CYS A 260 -2.14 -4.34 -11.60
N ILE A 261 -2.88 -4.34 -12.71
CA ILE A 261 -3.55 -5.54 -13.25
C ILE A 261 -2.53 -6.63 -13.56
N MET A 262 -1.42 -6.28 -14.22
CA MET A 262 -0.35 -7.23 -14.56
C MET A 262 0.24 -7.87 -13.29
N GLN A 263 0.57 -7.09 -12.26
CA GLN A 263 1.19 -7.59 -11.04
C GLN A 263 0.22 -8.49 -10.24
N PHE A 264 -1.05 -8.08 -10.06
CA PHE A 264 -2.06 -8.94 -9.43
C PHE A 264 -2.29 -10.21 -10.24
N GLY A 265 -2.42 -10.09 -11.57
CA GLY A 265 -2.62 -11.22 -12.47
C GLY A 265 -1.45 -12.21 -12.49
N ALA A 266 -0.23 -11.70 -12.66
CA ALA A 266 0.99 -12.53 -12.62
C ALA A 266 1.18 -13.20 -11.26
N GLY A 267 0.95 -12.47 -10.16
CA GLY A 267 1.00 -13.03 -8.82
C GLY A 267 -0.01 -14.18 -8.66
N ARG A 268 -1.25 -13.99 -9.07
CA ARG A 268 -2.30 -15.03 -9.02
C ARG A 268 -1.96 -16.23 -9.91
N PHE A 269 -1.47 -15.98 -11.11
CA PHE A 269 -1.05 -17.03 -12.03
C PHE A 269 0.05 -17.89 -11.41
N ILE A 270 1.12 -17.27 -10.89
CA ILE A 270 2.20 -17.99 -10.19
C ILE A 270 1.63 -18.72 -8.98
N GLY A 271 0.83 -18.05 -8.14
CA GLY A 271 0.26 -18.62 -6.93
C GLY A 271 -0.66 -19.81 -7.17
N HIS A 272 -1.33 -19.86 -8.30
CA HIS A 272 -2.21 -20.98 -8.68
C HIS A 272 -1.46 -22.33 -8.68
N TYR A 273 -0.23 -22.36 -9.20
CA TYR A 273 0.59 -23.58 -9.24
C TYR A 273 1.05 -24.07 -7.85
N PHE A 274 0.94 -23.22 -6.82
CA PHE A 274 1.38 -23.52 -5.46
C PHE A 274 0.23 -23.53 -4.44
N GLY A 275 -1.03 -23.46 -4.88
CA GLY A 275 -2.18 -23.37 -3.98
C GLY A 275 -2.19 -22.07 -3.12
N ALA A 276 -1.56 -21.01 -3.61
CA ALA A 276 -1.36 -19.75 -2.89
C ALA A 276 -1.84 -18.53 -3.71
N THR A 277 -2.91 -18.70 -4.49
CA THR A 277 -3.43 -17.70 -5.46
C THR A 277 -3.67 -16.34 -4.82
N VAL A 278 -4.34 -16.30 -3.66
CA VAL A 278 -4.62 -15.07 -2.93
C VAL A 278 -3.32 -14.45 -2.41
N ASN A 279 -2.49 -15.24 -1.72
CA ASN A 279 -1.23 -14.77 -1.16
C ASN A 279 -0.30 -14.17 -2.22
N ALA A 280 -0.09 -14.90 -3.31
CA ALA A 280 0.82 -14.48 -4.36
C ALA A 280 0.27 -13.28 -5.15
N GLY A 281 -1.04 -13.22 -5.41
CA GLY A 281 -1.68 -12.06 -6.02
C GLY A 281 -1.51 -10.80 -5.18
N GLN A 282 -1.80 -10.88 -3.90
CA GLN A 282 -1.60 -9.78 -2.96
C GLN A 282 -0.11 -9.44 -2.77
N GLY A 283 0.76 -10.45 -2.74
CA GLY A 283 2.21 -10.26 -2.55
C GLY A 283 2.86 -9.44 -3.66
N LEU A 284 2.51 -9.71 -4.91
CA LEU A 284 3.07 -9.00 -6.05
C LEU A 284 2.29 -7.72 -6.37
N GLY A 285 0.97 -7.75 -6.28
CA GLY A 285 0.09 -6.67 -6.69
C GLY A 285 -0.04 -5.53 -5.68
N GLN A 286 0.00 -5.82 -4.38
CA GLN A 286 -0.15 -4.80 -3.35
C GLN A 286 1.19 -4.24 -2.91
N LYS A 287 1.52 -3.02 -3.37
CA LYS A 287 2.79 -2.34 -3.16
C LYS A 287 2.76 -1.32 -2.03
N ASN A 288 3.89 -1.16 -1.35
CA ASN A 288 4.11 -0.07 -0.39
C ASN A 288 4.39 1.24 -1.16
N THR A 289 3.31 1.87 -1.59
CA THR A 289 3.36 3.07 -2.43
C THR A 289 3.91 4.30 -1.70
N ALA A 290 3.71 4.40 -0.37
CA ALA A 290 4.30 5.48 0.42
C ALA A 290 5.83 5.37 0.43
N PHE A 291 6.36 4.16 0.58
CA PHE A 291 7.80 3.90 0.45
C PHE A 291 8.28 4.16 -0.99
N ALA A 292 7.52 3.73 -2.00
CA ALA A 292 7.82 3.95 -3.40
C ALA A 292 7.89 5.45 -3.76
N ILE A 293 6.94 6.26 -3.28
CA ILE A 293 6.96 7.73 -3.44
C ILE A 293 8.24 8.30 -2.80
N TRP A 294 8.58 7.85 -1.60
CA TRP A 294 9.78 8.35 -0.93
C TRP A 294 11.06 8.04 -1.69
N ILE A 295 11.28 6.81 -2.17
CA ILE A 295 12.49 6.47 -2.93
C ILE A 295 12.55 7.19 -4.28
N ALA A 296 11.41 7.37 -4.96
CA ALA A 296 11.34 8.13 -6.20
C ALA A 296 11.73 9.60 -5.99
N SER A 297 11.17 10.25 -4.96
CA SER A 297 11.48 11.65 -4.66
C SER A 297 12.94 11.88 -4.21
N ALA A 298 13.58 10.84 -3.66
CA ALA A 298 14.95 10.94 -3.16
C ALA A 298 16.02 10.69 -4.24
N TYR A 299 15.70 9.92 -5.29
CA TYR A 299 16.69 9.35 -6.21
C TYR A 299 16.35 9.49 -7.70
N LEU A 300 15.14 9.88 -8.06
CA LEU A 300 14.67 9.97 -9.45
C LEU A 300 13.99 11.32 -9.71
N ASN A 301 13.48 11.51 -10.93
CA ASN A 301 12.70 12.68 -11.25
C ASN A 301 11.49 12.80 -10.30
N PRO A 302 11.25 13.95 -9.66
CA PRO A 302 10.11 14.14 -8.75
C PRO A 302 8.74 13.79 -9.35
N LEU A 303 8.56 13.95 -10.69
CA LEU A 303 7.33 13.56 -11.39
C LEU A 303 7.09 12.04 -11.37
N SER A 304 8.13 11.21 -11.23
CA SER A 304 8.01 9.75 -11.14
C SER A 304 7.21 9.31 -9.91
N THR A 305 7.08 10.19 -8.88
CA THR A 305 6.25 9.94 -7.69
C THR A 305 4.76 9.83 -7.99
N VAL A 306 4.30 10.41 -9.12
CA VAL A 306 2.90 10.31 -9.56
C VAL A 306 2.52 8.86 -9.88
N GLY A 307 3.46 8.06 -10.38
CA GLY A 307 3.22 6.64 -10.66
C GLY A 307 2.70 5.86 -9.45
N PRO A 308 3.47 5.72 -8.37
CA PRO A 308 2.99 5.06 -7.15
C PRO A 308 1.82 5.81 -6.50
N GLY A 309 1.70 7.14 -6.69
CA GLY A 309 0.52 7.91 -6.28
C GLY A 309 -0.77 7.43 -6.97
N CYS A 310 -0.75 7.19 -8.27
CA CYS A 310 -1.88 6.61 -9.00
C CYS A 310 -2.06 5.12 -8.66
N TYR A 311 -0.97 4.38 -8.55
CA TYR A 311 -1.00 2.94 -8.27
C TYR A 311 -1.72 2.62 -6.95
N ILE A 312 -1.57 3.46 -5.90
CA ILE A 312 -2.29 3.23 -4.63
C ILE A 312 -3.82 3.26 -4.80
N LEU A 313 -4.34 4.11 -5.69
CA LEU A 313 -5.76 4.15 -5.96
C LEU A 313 -6.22 2.85 -6.63
N TRP A 314 -5.49 2.40 -7.66
CA TRP A 314 -5.80 1.19 -8.43
C TRP A 314 -5.73 -0.08 -7.58
N GLN A 315 -4.65 -0.28 -6.81
CA GLN A 315 -4.53 -1.47 -5.96
C GLN A 315 -5.64 -1.55 -4.90
N ASN A 316 -6.11 -0.40 -4.38
CA ASN A 316 -7.17 -0.39 -3.39
C ASN A 316 -8.56 -0.56 -3.99
N ILE A 317 -8.77 -0.15 -5.24
CA ILE A 317 -9.98 -0.50 -6.01
C ILE A 317 -10.01 -2.02 -6.23
N ILE A 318 -8.90 -2.64 -6.69
CA ILE A 318 -8.82 -4.09 -6.87
C ILE A 318 -9.08 -4.80 -5.54
N ASN A 319 -8.43 -4.41 -4.45
CA ASN A 319 -8.64 -4.98 -3.12
C ASN A 319 -10.12 -4.90 -2.69
N SER A 320 -10.77 -3.77 -2.97
CA SER A 320 -12.19 -3.57 -2.64
C SER A 320 -13.09 -4.53 -3.39
N VAL A 321 -12.83 -4.72 -4.69
CA VAL A 321 -13.56 -5.68 -5.53
C VAL A 321 -13.33 -7.11 -5.05
N GLU A 322 -12.08 -7.48 -4.73
CA GLU A 322 -11.74 -8.81 -4.23
C GLU A 322 -12.42 -9.12 -2.89
N ILE A 323 -12.39 -8.18 -1.95
CA ILE A 323 -13.06 -8.33 -0.65
C ILE A 323 -14.57 -8.45 -0.83
N TRP A 324 -15.16 -7.64 -1.72
CA TRP A 324 -16.59 -7.71 -2.02
C TRP A 324 -16.99 -9.06 -2.64
N GLN A 325 -16.20 -9.57 -3.60
CA GLN A 325 -16.41 -10.90 -4.19
C GLN A 325 -16.29 -12.02 -3.16
N SER A 326 -15.26 -11.96 -2.31
CA SER A 326 -15.00 -12.91 -1.25
C SER A 326 -16.16 -12.99 -0.24
N ARG A 327 -16.75 -11.84 0.11
CA ARG A 327 -17.97 -11.79 0.96
C ARG A 327 -19.17 -12.46 0.30
N LYS A 328 -19.38 -12.23 -1.00
CA LYS A 328 -20.46 -12.89 -1.74
C LYS A 328 -20.33 -14.42 -1.78
N GLN A 329 -19.10 -14.92 -1.72
CA GLN A 329 -18.81 -16.35 -1.68
C GLN A 329 -18.92 -16.96 -0.28
N GLY A 330 -19.36 -16.19 0.73
CA GLY A 330 -19.56 -16.65 2.10
C GLY A 330 -18.27 -16.80 2.92
N ASN A 331 -17.19 -16.13 2.53
CA ASN A 331 -15.95 -16.13 3.30
C ASN A 331 -16.15 -15.37 4.62
N GLU A 332 -16.11 -16.09 5.76
CA GLU A 332 -16.27 -15.52 7.10
C GLU A 332 -15.21 -14.47 7.46
N TYR A 333 -14.01 -14.55 6.88
CA TYR A 333 -12.94 -13.58 7.11
C TYR A 333 -13.19 -12.24 6.38
N ALA A 334 -14.00 -12.24 5.33
CA ALA A 334 -14.33 -11.03 4.57
C ALA A 334 -15.56 -10.27 5.12
N SER A 335 -16.35 -10.90 5.99
CA SER A 335 -17.57 -10.33 6.58
C SER A 335 -17.33 -9.33 7.70
#